data_0999ed0500af06376b003cf1174a53ea
#
_entry.id   0999ed0500af06376b003cf1174a53ea
#
_cell.length_a   1.000
_cell.length_b   1.000
_cell.length_c   1.000
_cell.angle_alpha   90.00
_cell.angle_beta   90.00
_cell.angle_gamma   90.00
#
_symmetry.space_group_name_H-M   'P 1'
#
loop_
_entity.id
_entity.type
_entity.pdbx_description
1 polymer ?
#
loop_
_entity_poly.entity_id
_entity_poly.type
_entity_poly.pdbx_seq_one_letter_code
_entity_poly.pdbx_strand_id
1 'polypeptide(L)'
;MRRLSTVSVLSILLLESCATSRPASMEVCDCQRAVRVPDKAFRTWLIGNGLAVKAHGRYLRATPEGCAATELECYNQGIRSLEGIELFPQLEQLTCSDNPINELDLNALPRLQRLYGINLPLEHFEADSCHDLRVIQLSHTHLDTLDLTPFPLLESLFCIYSPLRAIDLAPCPNLRTLYIRFTHIQEVDLTPCPDFWQLHALDTPLRTVNVTPGQYTSETLKVSIEDSVNIVVKR
;
A
#
# COMPACT_ATOMS: atom_id res chain seq x y z
N MET A 1 -14.25 -24.99 54.71
CA MET A 1 -15.40 -24.11 54.57
C MET A 1 -15.05 -23.01 53.55
N ARG A 2 -15.43 -23.18 52.31
CA ARG A 2 -15.23 -22.16 51.26
C ARG A 2 -16.62 -21.72 50.81
N ARG A 3 -16.90 -20.44 50.97
CA ARG A 3 -18.17 -19.83 50.54
C ARG A 3 -18.10 -19.55 49.05
N LEU A 4 -19.03 -20.09 48.28
CA LEU A 4 -19.34 -19.77 46.91
C LEU A 4 -20.13 -18.44 46.91
N SER A 5 -19.62 -17.42 46.23
CA SER A 5 -20.36 -16.20 45.96
C SER A 5 -21.14 -16.35 44.65
N THR A 6 -22.45 -16.32 44.79
CA THR A 6 -23.44 -16.24 43.72
C THR A 6 -23.29 -14.95 42.95
N VAL A 7 -23.01 -15.04 41.63
CA VAL A 7 -23.13 -13.93 40.70
C VAL A 7 -24.57 -13.82 40.25
N SER A 8 -25.17 -12.69 40.56
CA SER A 8 -26.54 -12.33 40.27
C SER A 8 -26.81 -12.19 38.79
N VAL A 9 -27.78 -12.96 38.30
CA VAL A 9 -28.38 -12.81 36.97
C VAL A 9 -29.45 -11.72 37.10
N LEU A 10 -29.07 -10.46 36.81
CA LEU A 10 -30.05 -9.37 36.61
C LEU A 10 -29.41 -8.23 35.80
N SER A 11 -29.45 -8.30 34.49
CA SER A 11 -29.31 -7.13 33.59
C SER A 11 -29.63 -7.53 32.14
N ILE A 12 -30.81 -8.13 31.93
CA ILE A 12 -31.41 -8.19 30.60
C ILE A 12 -32.75 -7.44 30.74
N LEU A 13 -32.71 -6.16 30.38
CA LEU A 13 -33.87 -5.34 30.01
C LEU A 13 -33.48 -3.85 30.14
N LEU A 14 -32.90 -3.30 29.09
CA LEU A 14 -32.93 -1.88 28.75
C LEU A 14 -32.16 -1.66 27.44
N LEU A 15 -32.72 -2.10 26.33
CA LEU A 15 -32.32 -1.75 24.97
C LEU A 15 -33.58 -1.52 24.13
N GLU A 16 -34.34 -0.52 24.48
CA GLU A 16 -35.26 0.10 23.54
C GLU A 16 -35.26 1.61 23.76
N SER A 17 -35.01 2.31 22.70
CA SER A 17 -35.08 3.75 22.44
C SER A 17 -33.72 4.52 22.47
N CYS A 18 -33.02 4.43 21.34
CA CYS A 18 -32.39 5.60 20.75
C CYS A 18 -32.27 5.41 19.23
N ALA A 19 -33.41 5.58 18.58
CA ALA A 19 -33.42 5.83 17.14
C ALA A 19 -33.22 7.31 16.95
N THR A 20 -32.02 7.72 16.46
CA THR A 20 -31.86 8.85 15.51
C THR A 20 -30.37 9.08 15.23
N SER A 21 -30.08 9.19 13.94
CA SER A 21 -28.80 9.51 13.29
C SER A 21 -27.87 8.29 13.05
N ARG A 22 -28.15 7.54 11.98
CA ARG A 22 -27.12 6.79 11.27
C ARG A 22 -26.14 7.79 10.67
N PRO A 23 -24.86 7.79 11.02
CA PRO A 23 -23.86 8.41 10.18
C PRO A 23 -23.77 7.60 8.87
N ALA A 24 -23.48 8.32 7.77
CA ALA A 24 -23.39 7.79 6.43
C ALA A 24 -22.60 6.48 6.37
N SER A 25 -23.24 5.47 5.78
CA SER A 25 -22.74 4.17 5.29
C SER A 25 -21.26 3.87 5.61
N MET A 26 -20.96 3.38 6.81
CA MET A 26 -19.94 2.36 6.97
C MET A 26 -20.50 1.14 6.24
N GLU A 27 -19.96 0.79 5.09
CA GLU A 27 -20.17 -0.53 4.52
C GLU A 27 -19.72 -1.54 5.57
N VAL A 28 -20.71 -2.18 6.18
CA VAL A 28 -20.47 -3.27 7.14
C VAL A 28 -19.77 -4.35 6.35
N CYS A 29 -18.51 -4.62 6.67
CA CYS A 29 -17.77 -5.75 6.11
C CYS A 29 -18.64 -6.99 6.19
N ASP A 30 -19.02 -7.57 5.05
CA ASP A 30 -19.78 -8.81 5.00
C ASP A 30 -18.85 -10.00 5.29
N CYS A 31 -18.50 -10.18 6.58
CA CYS A 31 -17.68 -11.28 7.05
C CYS A 31 -18.28 -12.66 6.72
N GLN A 32 -19.54 -12.71 6.28
CA GLN A 32 -20.21 -13.95 5.88
C GLN A 32 -19.92 -14.35 4.44
N ARG A 33 -19.45 -13.41 3.61
CA ARG A 33 -19.12 -13.68 2.20
C ARG A 33 -17.93 -14.65 2.12
N ALA A 34 -18.13 -15.73 1.38
CA ALA A 34 -17.04 -16.65 1.05
C ALA A 34 -16.31 -16.14 -0.21
N VAL A 35 -15.00 -15.93 -0.12
CA VAL A 35 -14.14 -15.44 -1.17
C VAL A 35 -13.20 -16.56 -1.61
N ARG A 36 -12.93 -16.64 -2.91
CA ARG A 36 -11.98 -17.58 -3.48
C ARG A 36 -10.56 -17.10 -3.20
N VAL A 37 -9.73 -17.96 -2.61
CA VAL A 37 -8.30 -17.72 -2.36
C VAL A 37 -7.53 -18.87 -3.00
N PRO A 38 -7.10 -18.76 -4.26
CA PRO A 38 -6.51 -19.88 -5.02
C PRO A 38 -5.11 -20.25 -4.56
N ASP A 39 -4.32 -19.28 -4.07
CA ASP A 39 -2.97 -19.52 -3.59
C ASP A 39 -2.96 -20.35 -2.29
N LYS A 40 -2.21 -21.45 -2.27
CA LYS A 40 -2.17 -22.36 -1.13
C LYS A 40 -1.42 -21.73 0.05
N ALA A 41 -0.32 -21.03 -0.21
CA ALA A 41 0.50 -20.44 0.82
C ALA A 41 -0.28 -19.32 1.52
N PHE A 42 -0.96 -18.45 0.73
CA PHE A 42 -1.80 -17.38 1.26
C PHE A 42 -2.96 -17.94 2.12
N ARG A 43 -3.70 -18.95 1.61
CA ARG A 43 -4.75 -19.60 2.41
C ARG A 43 -4.23 -20.17 3.73
N THR A 44 -3.08 -20.87 3.67
CA THR A 44 -2.50 -21.50 4.87
C THR A 44 -2.10 -20.45 5.88
N TRP A 45 -1.47 -19.36 5.40
CA TRP A 45 -1.06 -18.23 6.23
C TRP A 45 -2.25 -17.52 6.87
N LEU A 46 -3.31 -17.21 6.11
CA LEU A 46 -4.53 -16.58 6.62
C LEU A 46 -5.20 -17.41 7.72
N ILE A 47 -5.33 -18.71 7.51
CA ILE A 47 -5.93 -19.61 8.48
C ILE A 47 -5.04 -19.76 9.72
N GLY A 48 -3.74 -19.90 9.53
CA GLY A 48 -2.76 -20.05 10.62
C GLY A 48 -2.67 -18.83 11.53
N ASN A 49 -2.95 -17.63 11.00
CA ASN A 49 -2.98 -16.38 11.76
C ASN A 49 -4.39 -16.02 12.28
N GLY A 50 -5.37 -16.91 12.12
CA GLY A 50 -6.73 -16.69 12.62
C GLY A 50 -7.52 -15.61 11.88
N LEU A 51 -7.05 -15.14 10.71
CA LEU A 51 -7.68 -14.06 9.95
C LEU A 51 -8.84 -14.56 9.07
N ALA A 52 -8.82 -15.85 8.72
CA ALA A 52 -9.86 -16.47 7.91
C ALA A 52 -10.11 -17.93 8.30
N VAL A 53 -11.30 -18.43 7.99
CA VAL A 53 -11.73 -19.82 8.18
C VAL A 53 -12.16 -20.44 6.86
N LYS A 54 -12.04 -21.76 6.74
CA LYS A 54 -12.51 -22.50 5.56
C LYS A 54 -14.03 -22.39 5.42
N ALA A 55 -14.49 -22.04 4.23
CA ALA A 55 -15.88 -22.16 3.84
C ALA A 55 -16.10 -23.50 3.10
N HIS A 56 -15.53 -23.63 1.88
CA HIS A 56 -15.53 -24.87 1.09
C HIS A 56 -14.43 -24.82 0.02
N GLY A 57 -13.79 -25.93 -0.28
CA GLY A 57 -12.75 -26.00 -1.32
C GLY A 57 -11.64 -24.97 -1.12
N ARG A 58 -11.53 -24.01 -2.06
CA ARG A 58 -10.57 -22.88 -2.02
C ARG A 58 -11.19 -21.57 -1.53
N TYR A 59 -12.41 -21.60 -0.98
CA TYR A 59 -13.10 -20.44 -0.45
C TYR A 59 -12.89 -20.29 1.04
N LEU A 60 -12.61 -19.06 1.46
CA LEU A 60 -12.48 -18.66 2.85
C LEU A 60 -13.53 -17.60 3.20
N ARG A 61 -13.80 -17.45 4.50
CA ARG A 61 -14.48 -16.30 5.07
C ARG A 61 -13.55 -15.63 6.05
N ALA A 62 -13.57 -14.31 6.11
CA ALA A 62 -12.84 -13.60 7.15
C ALA A 62 -13.43 -13.96 8.54
N THR A 63 -12.57 -14.02 9.54
CA THR A 63 -13.00 -13.99 10.95
C THR A 63 -13.41 -12.57 11.33
N PRO A 64 -14.05 -12.33 12.48
CA PRO A 64 -14.27 -10.98 12.97
C PRO A 64 -12.97 -10.16 13.06
N GLU A 65 -11.88 -10.78 13.52
CA GLU A 65 -10.54 -10.20 13.58
C GLU A 65 -10.00 -9.86 12.18
N GLY A 66 -10.18 -10.78 11.22
CA GLY A 66 -9.80 -10.53 9.81
C GLY A 66 -10.60 -9.40 9.18
N CYS A 67 -11.92 -9.35 9.40
CA CYS A 67 -12.76 -8.26 8.91
C CYS A 67 -12.35 -6.88 9.46
N ALA A 68 -11.87 -6.83 10.68
CA ALA A 68 -11.44 -5.60 11.33
C ALA A 68 -9.95 -5.29 11.09
N ALA A 69 -9.22 -6.17 10.40
CA ALA A 69 -7.79 -5.99 10.19
C ALA A 69 -7.50 -4.74 9.34
N THR A 70 -6.67 -3.88 9.87
CA THR A 70 -6.16 -2.68 9.20
C THR A 70 -4.73 -2.87 8.69
N GLU A 71 -4.04 -3.90 9.15
CA GLU A 71 -2.67 -4.23 8.77
C GLU A 71 -2.55 -5.72 8.43
N LEU A 72 -1.81 -6.03 7.37
CA LEU A 72 -1.51 -7.39 6.95
C LEU A 72 -0.02 -7.51 6.65
N GLU A 73 0.67 -8.39 7.37
CA GLU A 73 2.12 -8.62 7.23
C GLU A 73 2.41 -10.06 6.82
N CYS A 74 2.38 -10.33 5.51
CA CYS A 74 2.55 -11.67 4.95
C CYS A 74 3.89 -11.84 4.19
N TYR A 75 4.95 -11.19 4.65
CA TYR A 75 6.27 -11.25 4.01
C TYR A 75 6.89 -12.68 4.11
N ASN A 76 7.65 -13.06 3.07
CA ASN A 76 8.42 -14.31 3.01
C ASN A 76 7.60 -15.58 3.32
N GLN A 77 6.38 -15.67 2.78
CA GLN A 77 5.49 -16.81 2.99
C GLN A 77 5.39 -17.74 1.76
N GLY A 78 6.13 -17.45 0.69
CA GLY A 78 6.05 -18.19 -0.56
C GLY A 78 4.73 -18.01 -1.30
N ILE A 79 4.05 -16.90 -1.08
CA ILE A 79 2.79 -16.52 -1.70
C ILE A 79 3.05 -16.07 -3.13
N ARG A 80 2.28 -16.59 -4.08
CA ARG A 80 2.37 -16.23 -5.52
C ARG A 80 1.25 -15.32 -5.97
N SER A 81 0.14 -15.27 -5.21
CA SER A 81 -1.03 -14.43 -5.53
C SER A 81 -1.75 -14.04 -4.26
N LEU A 82 -2.16 -12.77 -4.19
CA LEU A 82 -3.03 -12.23 -3.15
C LEU A 82 -4.52 -12.22 -3.58
N GLU A 83 -4.91 -12.96 -4.65
CA GLU A 83 -6.32 -13.14 -5.01
C GLU A 83 -7.09 -13.62 -3.77
N GLY A 84 -8.16 -12.89 -3.41
CA GLY A 84 -8.90 -13.09 -2.17
C GLY A 84 -8.58 -12.04 -1.09
N ILE A 85 -7.72 -11.05 -1.39
CA ILE A 85 -7.37 -9.95 -0.48
C ILE A 85 -8.60 -9.08 -0.12
N GLU A 86 -9.66 -9.11 -0.94
CA GLU A 86 -10.94 -8.47 -0.68
C GLU A 86 -11.66 -8.96 0.59
N LEU A 87 -11.15 -10.02 1.25
CA LEU A 87 -11.55 -10.41 2.60
C LEU A 87 -11.24 -9.33 3.65
N PHE A 88 -10.36 -8.38 3.34
CA PHE A 88 -9.82 -7.38 4.27
C PHE A 88 -10.11 -5.93 3.82
N PRO A 89 -11.38 -5.51 3.69
CA PRO A 89 -11.74 -4.21 3.09
C PRO A 89 -11.36 -3.00 3.96
N GLN A 90 -10.94 -3.22 5.21
CA GLN A 90 -10.49 -2.17 6.12
C GLN A 90 -8.97 -1.98 6.11
N LEU A 91 -8.26 -2.69 5.21
CA LEU A 91 -6.81 -2.68 5.20
C LEU A 91 -6.25 -1.30 4.84
N GLU A 92 -5.39 -0.79 5.72
CA GLU A 92 -4.68 0.48 5.57
C GLU A 92 -3.19 0.26 5.30
N GLN A 93 -2.64 -0.89 5.71
CA GLN A 93 -1.25 -1.27 5.45
C GLN A 93 -1.13 -2.70 4.97
N LEU A 94 -0.37 -2.89 3.88
CA LEU A 94 -0.02 -4.21 3.35
C LEU A 94 1.50 -4.35 3.27
N THR A 95 2.04 -5.41 3.90
CA THR A 95 3.43 -5.85 3.76
C THR A 95 3.43 -7.25 3.15
N CYS A 96 3.82 -7.33 1.86
CA CYS A 96 3.88 -8.59 1.11
C CYS A 96 5.27 -8.88 0.53
N SER A 97 6.31 -8.24 1.03
CA SER A 97 7.71 -8.36 0.59
C SER A 97 8.22 -9.81 0.59
N ASP A 98 9.27 -10.08 -0.20
CA ASP A 98 9.95 -11.37 -0.25
C ASP A 98 9.04 -12.56 -0.64
N ASN A 99 8.06 -12.32 -1.49
CA ASN A 99 7.16 -13.34 -2.02
C ASN A 99 7.31 -13.45 -3.55
N PRO A 100 7.10 -14.62 -4.16
CA PRO A 100 7.17 -14.80 -5.60
C PRO A 100 5.88 -14.29 -6.31
N ILE A 101 5.47 -13.04 -6.05
CA ILE A 101 4.30 -12.38 -6.64
C ILE A 101 4.77 -11.65 -7.90
N ASN A 102 4.22 -12.01 -9.06
CA ASN A 102 4.50 -11.35 -10.34
C ASN A 102 3.38 -10.40 -10.79
N GLU A 103 2.18 -10.56 -10.25
CA GLU A 103 1.02 -9.71 -10.52
C GLU A 103 0.37 -9.30 -9.19
N LEU A 104 0.14 -8.02 -8.99
CA LEU A 104 -0.43 -7.47 -7.76
C LEU A 104 -1.58 -6.53 -8.10
N ASP A 105 -2.81 -7.01 -7.91
CA ASP A 105 -4.04 -6.24 -8.01
C ASP A 105 -4.56 -5.92 -6.60
N LEU A 106 -4.62 -4.63 -6.27
CA LEU A 106 -5.08 -4.10 -4.99
C LEU A 106 -6.38 -3.29 -5.10
N ASN A 107 -7.09 -3.38 -6.23
CA ASN A 107 -8.31 -2.62 -6.47
C ASN A 107 -9.44 -2.90 -5.46
N ALA A 108 -9.36 -3.99 -4.72
CA ALA A 108 -10.28 -4.31 -3.63
C ALA A 108 -9.97 -3.58 -2.30
N LEU A 109 -8.91 -2.75 -2.23
CA LEU A 109 -8.41 -2.15 -1.00
C LEU A 109 -8.45 -0.60 -1.05
N PRO A 110 -9.62 0.04 -1.13
CA PRO A 110 -9.73 1.49 -1.33
C PRO A 110 -9.21 2.32 -0.15
N ARG A 111 -8.98 1.72 1.01
CA ARG A 111 -8.47 2.40 2.23
C ARG A 111 -6.97 2.24 2.41
N LEU A 112 -6.29 1.58 1.46
CA LEU A 112 -4.86 1.30 1.58
C LEU A 112 -4.05 2.61 1.54
N GLN A 113 -3.22 2.82 2.57
CA GLN A 113 -2.38 4.01 2.74
C GLN A 113 -0.90 3.68 2.60
N ARG A 114 -0.49 2.45 2.93
CA ARG A 114 0.92 2.03 2.91
C ARG A 114 1.07 0.64 2.27
N LEU A 115 1.90 0.59 1.24
CA LEU A 115 2.26 -0.65 0.54
C LEU A 115 3.75 -0.91 0.65
N TYR A 116 4.11 -2.08 1.15
CA TYR A 116 5.50 -2.60 1.20
C TYR A 116 5.56 -3.91 0.42
N GLY A 117 6.04 -3.83 -0.82
CA GLY A 117 6.22 -4.94 -1.76
C GLY A 117 7.65 -5.01 -2.27
N ILE A 118 8.64 -5.14 -1.35
CA ILE A 118 10.05 -5.23 -1.70
C ILE A 118 10.38 -6.65 -2.14
N ASN A 119 11.29 -6.78 -3.11
CA ASN A 119 11.81 -8.06 -3.57
C ASN A 119 10.70 -9.00 -4.04
N LEU A 120 9.86 -8.47 -4.92
CA LEU A 120 8.85 -9.21 -5.67
C LEU A 120 9.26 -9.28 -7.13
N PRO A 121 9.15 -10.43 -7.84
CA PRO A 121 9.33 -10.48 -9.29
C PRO A 121 8.12 -9.84 -10.02
N LEU A 122 7.71 -8.66 -9.56
CA LEU A 122 6.49 -7.98 -9.95
C LEU A 122 6.64 -7.37 -11.34
N GLU A 123 5.81 -7.79 -12.29
CA GLU A 123 5.75 -7.30 -13.66
C GLU A 123 4.50 -6.43 -13.89
N HIS A 124 3.40 -6.70 -13.14
CA HIS A 124 2.13 -5.99 -13.26
C HIS A 124 1.64 -5.52 -11.90
N PHE A 125 1.29 -4.23 -11.83
CA PHE A 125 0.78 -3.60 -10.61
C PHE A 125 -0.47 -2.79 -10.94
N GLU A 126 -1.57 -3.09 -10.25
CA GLU A 126 -2.86 -2.41 -10.38
C GLU A 126 -3.38 -1.99 -9.00
N ALA A 127 -3.72 -0.71 -8.85
CA ALA A 127 -4.22 -0.16 -7.60
C ALA A 127 -5.08 1.10 -7.84
N ASP A 128 -5.86 1.10 -8.92
CA ASP A 128 -6.63 2.26 -9.39
C ASP A 128 -7.65 2.78 -8.36
N SER A 129 -8.10 1.92 -7.45
CA SER A 129 -9.02 2.30 -6.36
C SER A 129 -8.32 2.78 -5.08
N CYS A 130 -6.97 2.72 -5.01
CA CYS A 130 -6.23 3.02 -3.79
C CYS A 130 -5.83 4.50 -3.68
N HIS A 131 -6.82 5.41 -3.75
CA HIS A 131 -6.57 6.86 -3.77
C HIS A 131 -5.96 7.42 -2.48
N ASP A 132 -6.01 6.66 -1.38
CA ASP A 132 -5.47 7.06 -0.08
C ASP A 132 -4.00 6.67 0.11
N LEU A 133 -3.34 6.06 -0.91
CA LEU A 133 -1.94 5.66 -0.83
C LEU A 133 -1.02 6.86 -0.61
N ARG A 134 -0.22 6.78 0.46
CA ARG A 134 0.78 7.77 0.87
C ARG A 134 2.21 7.24 0.74
N VAL A 135 2.39 5.94 0.93
CA VAL A 135 3.70 5.29 0.84
C VAL A 135 3.62 4.08 -0.07
N ILE A 136 4.45 4.09 -1.12
CA ILE A 136 4.64 2.95 -2.01
C ILE A 136 6.12 2.56 -1.97
N GLN A 137 6.40 1.31 -1.59
CA GLN A 137 7.72 0.73 -1.64
C GLN A 137 7.70 -0.54 -2.49
N LEU A 138 8.18 -0.41 -3.74
CA LEU A 138 8.26 -1.44 -4.78
C LEU A 138 9.69 -1.59 -5.29
N SER A 139 10.65 -1.64 -4.36
CA SER A 139 12.07 -1.84 -4.68
C SER A 139 12.37 -3.29 -5.00
N HIS A 140 13.37 -3.55 -5.86
CA HIS A 140 13.73 -4.88 -6.32
C HIS A 140 12.55 -5.61 -6.99
N THR A 141 11.93 -4.94 -7.98
CA THR A 141 10.85 -5.47 -8.80
C THR A 141 11.23 -5.47 -10.27
N HIS A 142 10.40 -6.08 -11.14
CA HIS A 142 10.58 -6.08 -12.59
C HIS A 142 9.71 -5.04 -13.31
N LEU A 143 9.13 -4.07 -12.57
CA LEU A 143 8.30 -3.02 -13.15
C LEU A 143 9.15 -2.10 -14.04
N ASP A 144 8.82 -2.01 -15.32
CA ASP A 144 9.42 -1.07 -16.27
C ASP A 144 8.61 0.22 -16.44
N THR A 145 7.36 0.20 -16.01
CA THR A 145 6.42 1.33 -15.95
C THR A 145 5.69 1.36 -14.62
N LEU A 146 5.30 2.54 -14.16
CA LEU A 146 4.47 2.74 -12.98
C LEU A 146 3.56 3.95 -13.21
N ASP A 147 2.26 3.71 -13.29
CA ASP A 147 1.26 4.78 -13.35
C ASP A 147 0.97 5.31 -11.93
N LEU A 148 1.19 6.59 -11.73
CA LEU A 148 0.93 7.30 -10.47
C LEU A 148 -0.38 8.08 -10.46
N THR A 149 -1.13 8.07 -11.58
CA THR A 149 -2.40 8.79 -11.70
C THR A 149 -3.39 8.49 -10.56
N PRO A 150 -3.49 7.26 -10.04
CA PRO A 150 -4.43 6.95 -8.96
C PRO A 150 -4.03 7.50 -7.59
N PHE A 151 -2.80 8.07 -7.40
CA PHE A 151 -2.24 8.32 -6.07
C PHE A 151 -2.00 9.80 -5.73
N PRO A 152 -3.04 10.66 -5.70
CA PRO A 152 -2.89 12.11 -5.47
C PRO A 152 -2.37 12.46 -4.07
N LEU A 153 -2.45 11.52 -3.11
CA LEU A 153 -1.97 11.72 -1.74
C LEU A 153 -0.58 11.11 -1.49
N LEU A 154 0.11 10.64 -2.55
CA LEU A 154 1.41 9.98 -2.40
C LEU A 154 2.45 10.95 -1.84
N GLU A 155 3.10 10.54 -0.74
CA GLU A 155 4.13 11.30 -0.03
C GLU A 155 5.53 10.72 -0.23
N SER A 156 5.64 9.39 -0.37
CA SER A 156 6.92 8.70 -0.49
C SER A 156 6.86 7.55 -1.50
N LEU A 157 7.82 7.55 -2.43
CA LEU A 157 7.96 6.51 -3.45
C LEU A 157 9.36 5.93 -3.46
N PHE A 158 9.45 4.59 -3.37
CA PHE A 158 10.70 3.84 -3.41
C PHE A 158 10.62 2.77 -4.50
N CYS A 159 11.44 2.92 -5.54
CA CYS A 159 11.54 1.99 -6.68
C CYS A 159 13.01 1.66 -6.99
N ILE A 160 13.80 1.38 -5.96
CA ILE A 160 15.23 1.06 -6.11
C ILE A 160 15.38 -0.32 -6.76
N TYR A 161 16.34 -0.48 -7.67
CA TYR A 161 16.56 -1.73 -8.40
C TYR A 161 15.33 -2.22 -9.16
N SER A 162 14.68 -1.33 -9.90
CA SER A 162 13.61 -1.66 -10.85
C SER A 162 13.94 -1.10 -12.25
N PRO A 163 13.53 -1.76 -13.34
CA PRO A 163 13.87 -1.32 -14.70
C PRO A 163 13.03 -0.14 -15.19
N LEU A 164 12.48 0.68 -14.28
CA LEU A 164 11.67 1.86 -14.62
C LEU A 164 12.42 2.80 -15.56
N ARG A 165 11.77 3.21 -16.65
CA ARG A 165 12.36 4.06 -17.70
C ARG A 165 11.94 5.52 -17.61
N ALA A 166 10.78 5.77 -17.04
CA ALA A 166 10.22 7.10 -16.83
C ALA A 166 9.32 7.12 -15.60
N ILE A 167 9.09 8.33 -15.09
CA ILE A 167 8.14 8.55 -13.99
C ILE A 167 7.48 9.92 -14.21
N ASP A 168 6.15 9.95 -14.18
CA ASP A 168 5.38 11.20 -14.20
C ASP A 168 4.92 11.53 -12.78
N LEU A 169 5.38 12.65 -12.23
CA LEU A 169 5.05 13.11 -10.90
C LEU A 169 3.90 14.13 -10.87
N ALA A 170 3.37 14.53 -12.04
CA ALA A 170 2.26 15.49 -12.11
C ALA A 170 1.02 15.09 -11.30
N PRO A 171 0.66 13.79 -11.20
CA PRO A 171 -0.46 13.36 -10.37
C PRO A 171 -0.22 13.43 -8.85
N CYS A 172 1.05 13.61 -8.41
CA CYS A 172 1.45 13.44 -7.01
C CYS A 172 1.97 14.75 -6.38
N PRO A 173 1.14 15.81 -6.22
CA PRO A 173 1.58 17.10 -5.71
C PRO A 173 2.07 17.06 -4.25
N ASN A 174 1.72 16.01 -3.51
CA ASN A 174 2.12 15.81 -2.11
C ASN A 174 3.43 15.02 -1.96
N LEU A 175 4.06 14.63 -3.08
CA LEU A 175 5.27 13.83 -3.03
C LEU A 175 6.43 14.62 -2.42
N ARG A 176 7.07 14.02 -1.42
CA ARG A 176 8.16 14.60 -0.64
C ARG A 176 9.47 13.85 -0.81
N THR A 177 9.38 12.54 -1.08
CA THR A 177 10.54 11.65 -1.10
C THR A 177 10.47 10.71 -2.30
N LEU A 178 11.56 10.66 -3.08
CA LEU A 178 11.70 9.78 -4.24
C LEU A 178 13.06 9.07 -4.22
N TYR A 179 13.03 7.72 -4.20
CA TYR A 179 14.21 6.86 -4.28
C TYR A 179 14.12 6.00 -5.53
N ILE A 180 14.99 6.28 -6.52
CA ILE A 180 15.01 5.64 -7.84
C ILE A 180 16.42 5.16 -8.24
N ARG A 181 17.26 4.83 -7.27
CA ARG A 181 18.59 4.28 -7.57
C ARG A 181 18.50 2.99 -8.37
N PHE A 182 19.46 2.77 -9.26
CA PHE A 182 19.53 1.58 -10.12
C PHE A 182 18.27 1.38 -10.97
N THR A 183 17.68 2.48 -11.46
CA THR A 183 16.61 2.50 -12.47
C THR A 183 17.16 2.97 -13.82
N HIS A 184 16.32 2.99 -14.86
CA HIS A 184 16.67 3.50 -16.19
C HIS A 184 16.10 4.91 -16.47
N ILE A 185 15.67 5.62 -15.44
CA ILE A 185 15.09 6.98 -15.56
C ILE A 185 16.16 7.97 -15.98
N GLN A 186 15.86 8.79 -17.01
CA GLN A 186 16.79 9.78 -17.55
C GLN A 186 16.43 11.23 -17.21
N GLU A 187 15.19 11.48 -16.83
CA GLU A 187 14.68 12.79 -16.45
C GLU A 187 13.69 12.67 -15.29
N VAL A 188 13.74 13.62 -14.36
CA VAL A 188 12.78 13.77 -13.27
C VAL A 188 12.31 15.23 -13.23
N ASP A 189 10.99 15.45 -13.23
CA ASP A 189 10.40 16.77 -13.04
C ASP A 189 9.82 16.88 -11.64
N LEU A 190 10.46 17.65 -10.76
CA LEU A 190 10.02 17.89 -9.38
C LEU A 190 9.10 19.11 -9.26
N THR A 191 8.88 19.85 -10.36
CA THR A 191 8.08 21.10 -10.31
C THR A 191 6.64 20.90 -9.88
N PRO A 192 5.98 19.75 -10.12
CA PRO A 192 4.62 19.50 -9.62
C PRO A 192 4.54 19.28 -8.09
N CYS A 193 5.67 19.05 -7.42
CA CYS A 193 5.74 18.64 -6.01
C CYS A 193 6.34 19.76 -5.15
N PRO A 194 5.58 20.79 -4.73
CA PRO A 194 6.13 21.99 -4.10
C PRO A 194 6.88 21.74 -2.78
N ASP A 195 6.44 20.73 -2.01
CA ASP A 195 7.02 20.36 -0.71
C ASP A 195 8.05 19.22 -0.82
N PHE A 196 8.55 18.95 -2.05
CA PHE A 196 9.54 17.91 -2.26
C PHE A 196 10.87 18.26 -1.57
N TRP A 197 11.45 17.29 -0.83
CA TRP A 197 12.67 17.56 -0.08
C TRP A 197 13.80 16.53 -0.26
N GLN A 198 13.51 15.31 -0.80
CA GLN A 198 14.53 14.28 -0.89
C GLN A 198 14.47 13.45 -2.18
N LEU A 199 15.50 13.55 -2.99
CA LEU A 199 15.75 12.72 -4.18
C LEU A 199 16.99 11.87 -3.97
N HIS A 200 16.86 10.53 -4.13
CA HIS A 200 17.97 9.60 -4.25
C HIS A 200 17.94 8.92 -5.62
N ALA A 201 18.85 9.32 -6.51
CA ALA A 201 18.94 8.86 -7.90
C ALA A 201 20.39 8.57 -8.36
N LEU A 202 21.25 8.14 -7.44
CA LEU A 202 22.58 7.63 -7.80
C LEU A 202 22.46 6.31 -8.58
N ASP A 203 23.47 6.01 -9.38
CA ASP A 203 23.52 4.79 -10.19
C ASP A 203 22.36 4.69 -11.20
N THR A 204 21.93 5.83 -11.73
CA THR A 204 20.91 5.95 -12.78
C THR A 204 21.49 6.65 -14.01
N PRO A 205 20.94 6.45 -15.22
CA PRO A 205 21.30 7.24 -16.40
C PRO A 205 20.66 8.65 -16.38
N LEU A 206 20.35 9.19 -15.22
CA LEU A 206 19.70 10.49 -15.04
C LEU A 206 20.55 11.59 -15.65
N ARG A 207 19.95 12.47 -16.43
CA ARG A 207 20.60 13.59 -17.12
C ARG A 207 20.06 14.93 -16.67
N THR A 208 18.78 14.96 -16.28
CA THR A 208 18.08 16.22 -15.99
C THR A 208 17.16 16.06 -14.79
N VAL A 209 17.23 17.04 -13.89
CA VAL A 209 16.25 17.24 -12.82
C VAL A 209 15.67 18.64 -12.97
N ASN A 210 14.36 18.72 -13.21
CA ASN A 210 13.65 20.00 -13.29
C ASN A 210 13.15 20.40 -11.90
N VAL A 211 13.38 21.64 -11.51
CA VAL A 211 12.98 22.21 -10.23
C VAL A 211 12.38 23.60 -10.41
N THR A 212 11.57 24.05 -9.46
CA THR A 212 11.13 25.46 -9.38
C THR A 212 12.24 26.34 -8.80
N PRO A 213 12.20 27.69 -8.99
CA PRO A 213 13.13 28.60 -8.32
C PRO A 213 13.14 28.43 -6.79
N GLY A 214 11.96 28.19 -6.17
CA GLY A 214 11.86 27.98 -4.74
C GLY A 214 12.54 26.70 -4.26
N GLN A 215 12.36 25.60 -4.99
CA GLN A 215 13.04 24.33 -4.70
C GLN A 215 14.56 24.47 -4.85
N TYR A 216 15.03 25.15 -5.91
CA TYR A 216 16.46 25.33 -6.19
C TYR A 216 17.19 26.12 -5.08
N THR A 217 16.53 27.11 -4.49
CA THR A 217 17.08 27.94 -3.41
C THR A 217 16.81 27.41 -2.02
N SER A 218 16.05 26.31 -1.91
CA SER A 218 15.68 25.72 -0.63
C SER A 218 16.86 25.00 0.04
N GLU A 219 17.15 25.33 1.27
CA GLU A 219 18.13 24.61 2.08
C GLU A 219 17.64 23.20 2.50
N THR A 220 16.36 22.94 2.34
CA THR A 220 15.75 21.65 2.73
C THR A 220 15.83 20.61 1.64
N LEU A 221 15.96 21.01 0.35
CA LEU A 221 16.05 20.07 -0.77
C LEU A 221 17.37 19.31 -0.73
N LYS A 222 17.29 18.00 -0.54
CA LYS A 222 18.44 17.08 -0.56
C LYS A 222 18.40 16.24 -1.83
N VAL A 223 19.44 16.36 -2.64
CA VAL A 223 19.56 15.65 -3.92
C VAL A 223 20.83 14.82 -3.91
N SER A 224 20.68 13.50 -4.04
CA SER A 224 21.79 12.55 -4.22
C SER A 224 21.75 12.05 -5.67
N ILE A 225 22.55 12.67 -6.52
CA ILE A 225 22.64 12.42 -7.97
C ILE A 225 24.12 12.41 -8.37
N GLU A 226 24.42 11.98 -9.60
CA GLU A 226 25.76 12.07 -10.17
C GLU A 226 26.10 13.53 -10.54
N ASP A 227 27.40 13.88 -10.53
CA ASP A 227 27.89 15.23 -10.85
C ASP A 227 27.57 15.67 -12.28
N SER A 228 27.30 14.71 -13.18
CA SER A 228 26.94 14.96 -14.59
C SER A 228 25.48 15.36 -14.81
N VAL A 229 24.65 15.33 -13.78
CA VAL A 229 23.22 15.64 -13.89
C VAL A 229 22.98 17.14 -13.92
N ASN A 230 22.23 17.61 -14.92
CA ASN A 230 21.85 19.02 -15.02
C ASN A 230 20.60 19.31 -14.18
N ILE A 231 20.73 20.28 -13.27
CA ILE A 231 19.56 20.84 -12.58
C ILE A 231 19.04 22.01 -13.40
N VAL A 232 17.81 21.91 -13.88
CA VAL A 232 17.14 22.92 -14.71
C VAL A 232 16.06 23.62 -13.91
N VAL A 233 16.22 24.94 -13.74
CA VAL A 233 15.23 25.78 -13.04
C VAL A 233 14.15 26.20 -14.04
N LYS A 234 12.96 25.65 -13.93
CA LYS A 234 11.79 26.02 -14.73
C LYS A 234 11.05 27.21 -14.11
N ARG A 235 10.70 28.18 -14.95
CA ARG A 235 9.93 29.37 -14.55
C ARG A 235 8.45 29.20 -14.83
#